data_8ff317b6099288cacc90d34028382c49
#
_entry.id   8ff317b6099288cacc90d34028382c49
#
_cell.length_a   1.000
_cell.length_b   1.000
_cell.length_c   1.000
_cell.angle_alpha   90.00
_cell.angle_beta   90.00
_cell.angle_gamma   90.00
#
_symmetry.space_group_name_H-M   'P 1'
#
loop_
_entity.id
_entity.type
_entity.pdbx_description
1 polymer ?
#
loop_
_entity_poly.entity_id
_entity_poly.type
_entity_poly.pdbx_seq_one_letter_code
_entity_poly.pdbx_strand_id
1 'polypeptide(L)'
;MKLALAALLVAPALAMAQAADPQPDELLQIAFPKWTDEEGGRVQSIPTSAATRGWNAKQGKKRNVIVTPRQVVRVAPDRIVLLATMTPAGDGGEPQVAHGTPAGLAAYTFEPGKDGWKVAKRQEPFALQGFEGRAQVAPVALSAASHAVQVTWGSCWQGHCVDVFALYAIGVDGVKTQPLLLQKIKGNNVYSRPDCVDRLGGFVQGLQPADPAYADEKVPPGQCYAIEGRWDVTGANALTLRFTGAMSKAGKDGNSPAQRVDQAMKFEFRGGRYVPASGSNPIPDA
;
A
#
# COMPACT_ATOMS: atom_id res chain seq x y z
N MET A 1 24.72 -71.03 -7.30
CA MET A 1 24.21 -69.74 -6.74
C MET A 1 25.08 -68.63 -7.28
N LYS A 2 24.55 -67.77 -8.18
CA LYS A 2 25.25 -66.59 -8.73
C LYS A 2 24.61 -65.36 -8.05
N LEU A 3 25.37 -64.68 -7.19
CA LEU A 3 24.97 -63.39 -6.65
C LEU A 3 25.20 -62.31 -7.71
N ALA A 4 24.14 -61.63 -8.09
CA ALA A 4 24.22 -60.41 -8.91
C ALA A 4 24.30 -59.20 -7.97
N LEU A 5 25.43 -58.48 -8.05
CA LEU A 5 25.63 -57.23 -7.33
C LEU A 5 24.97 -56.09 -8.16
N ALA A 6 23.89 -55.52 -7.66
CA ALA A 6 23.27 -54.34 -8.26
C ALA A 6 23.97 -53.07 -7.71
N ALA A 7 24.73 -52.37 -8.53
CA ALA A 7 25.33 -51.08 -8.21
C ALA A 7 24.27 -49.98 -8.33
N LEU A 8 23.87 -49.39 -7.20
CA LEU A 8 23.05 -48.19 -7.16
C LEU A 8 23.93 -46.97 -7.56
N LEU A 9 23.68 -46.46 -8.73
CA LEU A 9 24.19 -45.14 -9.17
C LEU A 9 23.39 -44.05 -8.46
N VAL A 10 23.94 -43.47 -7.40
CA VAL A 10 23.43 -42.23 -6.81
C VAL A 10 23.95 -41.07 -7.67
N ALA A 11 23.06 -40.53 -8.50
CA ALA A 11 23.35 -39.29 -9.23
C ALA A 11 23.38 -38.12 -8.21
N PRO A 12 24.45 -37.30 -8.16
CA PRO A 12 24.44 -36.11 -7.33
C PRO A 12 23.41 -35.13 -7.91
N ALA A 13 22.37 -34.81 -7.13
CA ALA A 13 21.49 -33.69 -7.41
C ALA A 13 22.33 -32.42 -7.27
N LEU A 14 22.74 -31.84 -8.39
CA LEU A 14 23.29 -30.49 -8.45
C LEU A 14 22.22 -29.53 -7.93
N ALA A 15 22.30 -29.18 -6.67
CA ALA A 15 21.55 -28.04 -6.11
C ALA A 15 22.09 -26.82 -6.85
N MET A 16 21.39 -26.36 -7.87
CA MET A 16 21.63 -25.06 -8.47
C MET A 16 21.41 -24.04 -7.36
N ALA A 17 22.48 -23.43 -6.88
CA ALA A 17 22.41 -22.30 -5.97
C ALA A 17 21.55 -21.24 -6.70
N GLN A 18 20.38 -20.99 -6.16
CA GLN A 18 19.49 -19.98 -6.70
C GLN A 18 20.18 -18.64 -6.48
N ALA A 19 20.61 -17.98 -7.56
CA ALA A 19 21.21 -16.65 -7.47
C ALA A 19 20.29 -15.74 -6.66
N ALA A 20 20.86 -14.95 -5.76
CA ALA A 20 20.11 -13.98 -4.98
C ALA A 20 19.32 -13.06 -5.92
N ASP A 21 18.15 -12.63 -5.49
CA ASP A 21 17.39 -11.64 -6.25
C ASP A 21 18.20 -10.35 -6.36
N PRO A 22 18.22 -9.70 -7.54
CA PRO A 22 18.91 -8.43 -7.74
C PRO A 22 18.33 -7.36 -6.81
N GLN A 23 19.19 -6.40 -6.44
CA GLN A 23 18.75 -5.30 -5.58
C GLN A 23 17.77 -4.38 -6.33
N PRO A 24 16.85 -3.72 -5.60
CA PRO A 24 15.88 -2.81 -6.21
C PRO A 24 16.52 -1.73 -7.10
N ASP A 25 17.65 -1.17 -6.67
CA ASP A 25 18.37 -0.12 -7.39
C ASP A 25 18.99 -0.62 -8.70
N GLU A 26 19.56 -1.83 -8.70
CA GLU A 26 20.10 -2.48 -9.89
C GLU A 26 19.00 -2.66 -10.96
N LEU A 27 17.83 -3.13 -10.55
CA LEU A 27 16.69 -3.28 -11.44
C LEU A 27 16.18 -1.93 -11.96
N LEU A 28 16.20 -0.90 -11.11
CA LEU A 28 15.76 0.42 -11.55
C LEU A 28 16.73 1.03 -12.55
N GLN A 29 18.05 0.79 -12.43
CA GLN A 29 19.03 1.18 -13.44
C GLN A 29 18.83 0.45 -14.77
N ILE A 30 18.40 -0.81 -14.77
CA ILE A 30 18.01 -1.51 -16.01
C ILE A 30 16.77 -0.84 -16.63
N ALA A 31 15.80 -0.44 -15.81
CA ALA A 31 14.61 0.26 -16.28
C ALA A 31 14.93 1.69 -16.75
N PHE A 32 15.80 2.40 -16.06
CA PHE A 32 16.22 3.77 -16.33
C PHE A 32 17.75 3.87 -16.26
N PRO A 33 18.47 3.73 -17.38
CA PRO A 33 19.92 3.68 -17.38
C PRO A 33 20.63 4.92 -16.79
N LYS A 34 19.93 6.03 -16.65
CA LYS A 34 20.44 7.28 -16.05
C LYS A 34 20.03 7.45 -14.58
N TRP A 35 19.27 6.50 -14.04
CA TRP A 35 18.84 6.59 -12.66
C TRP A 35 19.99 6.35 -11.68
N THR A 36 20.11 7.19 -10.66
CA THR A 36 21.01 7.02 -9.52
C THR A 36 20.26 7.33 -8.24
N ASP A 37 20.74 6.85 -7.10
CA ASP A 37 20.14 7.15 -5.79
C ASP A 37 20.48 8.55 -5.26
N GLU A 38 21.30 9.30 -5.99
CA GLU A 38 21.67 10.67 -5.66
C GLU A 38 20.54 11.66 -5.97
N GLU A 39 20.58 12.81 -5.29
CA GLU A 39 19.67 13.93 -5.56
C GLU A 39 19.77 14.35 -7.05
N GLY A 40 18.60 14.46 -7.70
CA GLY A 40 18.52 14.72 -9.14
C GLY A 40 18.62 13.48 -10.03
N GLY A 41 19.40 12.45 -9.67
CA GLY A 41 19.49 11.20 -10.42
C GLY A 41 18.24 10.35 -10.38
N ARG A 42 17.42 10.51 -9.34
CA ARG A 42 16.11 9.86 -9.20
C ARG A 42 15.03 10.41 -10.13
N VAL A 43 15.24 11.58 -10.75
CA VAL A 43 14.26 12.23 -11.62
C VAL A 43 14.25 11.58 -12.99
N GLN A 44 13.11 11.06 -13.37
CA GLN A 44 12.90 10.39 -14.63
C GLN A 44 11.72 11.01 -15.38
N SER A 45 11.78 11.01 -16.70
CA SER A 45 10.71 11.52 -17.55
C SER A 45 9.88 10.37 -18.08
N ILE A 46 8.61 10.27 -17.64
CA ILE A 46 7.69 9.22 -18.04
C ILE A 46 6.58 9.75 -18.97
N PRO A 47 6.03 8.90 -19.86
CA PRO A 47 4.87 9.28 -20.64
C PRO A 47 3.65 9.48 -19.75
N THR A 48 2.86 10.51 -20.05
CA THR A 48 1.58 10.71 -19.36
C THR A 48 0.49 9.87 -20.00
N SER A 49 -0.31 9.23 -19.18
CA SER A 49 -1.40 8.36 -19.57
C SER A 49 -2.71 8.76 -18.86
N ALA A 50 -3.78 8.03 -19.10
CA ALA A 50 -5.00 8.19 -18.32
C ALA A 50 -4.78 7.96 -16.81
N ALA A 51 -3.82 7.11 -16.44
CA ALA A 51 -3.46 6.85 -15.04
C ALA A 51 -2.81 8.07 -14.35
N THR A 52 -2.18 9.00 -15.08
CA THR A 52 -1.54 10.19 -14.51
C THR A 52 -2.47 11.42 -14.39
N ARG A 53 -3.77 11.29 -14.68
CA ARG A 53 -4.73 12.44 -14.61
C ARG A 53 -4.77 13.09 -13.22
N GLY A 54 -4.68 12.31 -12.15
CA GLY A 54 -4.66 12.82 -10.78
C GLY A 54 -3.47 13.73 -10.45
N TRP A 55 -2.48 13.82 -11.34
CA TRP A 55 -1.38 14.79 -11.25
C TRP A 55 -1.58 16.02 -12.11
N ASN A 56 -2.76 16.27 -12.63
CA ASN A 56 -3.06 17.36 -13.58
C ASN A 56 -2.18 17.34 -14.83
N ALA A 57 -1.68 16.16 -15.21
CA ALA A 57 -0.80 15.99 -16.36
C ALA A 57 -1.61 15.97 -17.67
N LYS A 58 -1.20 16.77 -18.66
CA LYS A 58 -1.80 16.74 -20.00
C LYS A 58 -1.43 15.44 -20.69
N GLN A 59 -2.43 14.68 -21.13
CA GLN A 59 -2.24 13.42 -21.84
C GLN A 59 -1.35 13.58 -23.10
N GLY A 60 -0.49 12.59 -23.35
CA GLY A 60 0.41 12.57 -24.51
C GLY A 60 1.69 13.38 -24.36
N LYS A 61 1.92 14.02 -23.21
CA LYS A 61 3.19 14.70 -22.87
C LYS A 61 4.03 13.83 -21.94
N LYS A 62 5.29 14.19 -21.76
CA LYS A 62 6.15 13.64 -20.71
C LYS A 62 5.95 14.43 -19.42
N ARG A 63 6.14 13.74 -18.28
CA ARG A 63 6.18 14.36 -16.96
C ARG A 63 7.41 13.89 -16.21
N ASN A 64 8.06 14.80 -15.51
CA ASN A 64 9.15 14.49 -14.60
C ASN A 64 8.56 13.92 -13.31
N VAL A 65 9.16 12.84 -12.84
CA VAL A 65 8.80 12.17 -11.58
C VAL A 65 10.08 11.74 -10.88
N ILE A 66 10.08 11.80 -9.55
CA ILE A 66 11.09 11.18 -8.71
C ILE A 66 10.67 9.71 -8.55
N VAL A 67 11.50 8.79 -9.04
CA VAL A 67 11.25 7.35 -8.93
C VAL A 67 12.05 6.78 -7.77
N THR A 68 11.35 6.18 -6.80
CA THR A 68 11.97 5.56 -5.64
C THR A 68 11.68 4.06 -5.65
N PRO A 69 12.70 3.20 -5.75
CA PRO A 69 12.53 1.75 -5.67
C PRO A 69 12.05 1.34 -4.28
N ARG A 70 11.27 0.28 -4.19
CA ARG A 70 10.69 -0.19 -2.93
C ARG A 70 11.04 -1.64 -2.65
N GLN A 71 10.49 -2.57 -3.41
CA GLN A 71 10.61 -3.99 -3.15
C GLN A 71 10.70 -4.79 -4.44
N VAL A 72 11.45 -5.88 -4.40
CA VAL A 72 11.49 -6.90 -5.45
C VAL A 72 10.63 -8.08 -5.03
N VAL A 73 9.77 -8.55 -5.93
CA VAL A 73 8.90 -9.70 -5.71
C VAL A 73 9.17 -10.74 -6.78
N ARG A 74 9.62 -11.93 -6.40
CA ARG A 74 9.72 -13.06 -7.31
C ARG A 74 8.33 -13.68 -7.48
N VAL A 75 7.77 -13.58 -8.67
CA VAL A 75 6.42 -14.06 -9.02
C VAL A 75 6.45 -15.38 -9.79
N ALA A 76 7.61 -15.74 -10.35
CA ALA A 76 7.91 -17.03 -10.96
C ALA A 76 9.43 -17.25 -10.99
N PRO A 77 9.94 -18.47 -11.27
CA PRO A 77 11.39 -18.73 -11.34
C PRO A 77 12.13 -17.80 -12.30
N ASP A 78 11.49 -17.41 -13.39
CA ASP A 78 12.01 -16.55 -14.46
C ASP A 78 11.35 -15.17 -14.51
N ARG A 79 10.66 -14.76 -13.44
CA ARG A 79 9.95 -13.47 -13.39
C ARG A 79 10.09 -12.81 -12.04
N ILE A 80 10.55 -11.58 -12.07
CA ILE A 80 10.57 -10.70 -10.89
C ILE A 80 9.85 -9.40 -11.23
N VAL A 81 9.26 -8.78 -10.22
CA VAL A 81 8.61 -7.48 -10.32
C VAL A 81 9.23 -6.53 -9.32
N LEU A 82 9.81 -5.43 -9.80
CA LEU A 82 10.20 -4.31 -8.97
C LEU A 82 8.98 -3.41 -8.75
N LEU A 83 8.67 -3.16 -7.50
CA LEU A 83 7.70 -2.16 -7.05
C LEU A 83 8.44 -0.85 -6.78
N ALA A 84 7.88 0.25 -7.25
CA ALA A 84 8.42 1.59 -7.02
C ALA A 84 7.31 2.59 -6.76
N THR A 85 7.66 3.71 -6.12
CA THR A 85 6.78 4.87 -6.00
C THR A 85 7.30 6.01 -6.88
N MET A 86 6.36 6.83 -7.36
CA MET A 86 6.64 8.00 -8.19
C MET A 86 6.04 9.23 -7.54
N THR A 87 6.83 10.27 -7.35
CA THR A 87 6.37 11.57 -6.88
C THR A 87 6.51 12.57 -8.03
N PRO A 88 5.48 13.36 -8.38
CA PRO A 88 5.62 14.39 -9.40
C PRO A 88 6.75 15.35 -9.08
N ALA A 89 7.54 15.70 -10.08
CA ALA A 89 8.67 16.63 -9.96
C ALA A 89 8.56 17.82 -10.91
N GLY A 90 9.14 18.92 -10.49
CA GLY A 90 9.37 20.10 -11.33
C GLY A 90 10.52 19.93 -12.31
N ASP A 91 10.77 20.98 -13.08
CA ASP A 91 11.87 20.97 -14.07
C ASP A 91 13.24 20.96 -13.40
N GLY A 92 13.36 21.50 -12.19
CA GLY A 92 14.56 21.46 -11.34
C GLY A 92 14.74 20.14 -10.56
N GLY A 93 13.76 19.23 -10.64
CA GLY A 93 13.81 17.96 -9.93
C GLY A 93 13.20 17.98 -8.52
N GLU A 94 12.75 19.13 -8.03
CA GLU A 94 12.07 19.27 -6.74
C GLU A 94 10.69 18.60 -6.76
N PRO A 95 10.23 17.98 -5.64
CA PRO A 95 8.89 17.44 -5.54
C PRO A 95 7.81 18.51 -5.76
N GLN A 96 6.89 18.24 -6.68
CA GLN A 96 5.70 19.09 -6.92
C GLN A 96 4.48 18.44 -6.29
N VAL A 97 4.31 18.62 -5.00
CA VAL A 97 3.24 18.02 -4.22
C VAL A 97 2.46 19.06 -3.42
N ALA A 98 1.14 18.92 -3.41
CA ALA A 98 0.23 19.54 -2.47
C ALA A 98 -0.35 18.45 -1.57
N HIS A 99 -1.09 18.82 -0.52
CA HIS A 99 -1.68 17.88 0.43
C HIS A 99 -2.44 16.72 -0.25
N GLY A 100 -3.28 17.03 -1.23
CA GLY A 100 -4.06 16.01 -1.97
C GLY A 100 -3.32 15.32 -3.14
N THR A 101 -2.02 15.56 -3.34
CA THR A 101 -1.28 14.95 -4.44
C THR A 101 -1.01 13.48 -4.16
N PRO A 102 -1.52 12.52 -4.96
CA PRO A 102 -1.22 11.11 -4.74
C PRO A 102 0.19 10.73 -5.20
N ALA A 103 0.76 9.70 -4.61
CA ALA A 103 1.91 9.00 -5.16
C ALA A 103 1.48 8.15 -6.36
N GLY A 104 2.33 8.03 -7.35
CA GLY A 104 2.21 7.01 -8.39
C GLY A 104 2.80 5.69 -7.89
N LEU A 105 2.08 4.61 -8.12
CA LEU A 105 2.54 3.26 -7.83
C LEU A 105 2.99 2.64 -9.13
N ALA A 106 4.26 2.29 -9.25
CA ALA A 106 4.84 1.72 -10.46
C ALA A 106 5.26 0.27 -10.26
N ALA A 107 5.23 -0.49 -11.34
CA ALA A 107 5.71 -1.86 -11.38
C ALA A 107 6.48 -2.12 -12.67
N TYR A 108 7.66 -2.73 -12.52
CA TYR A 108 8.53 -3.14 -13.63
C TYR A 108 8.69 -4.64 -13.56
N THR A 109 8.20 -5.35 -14.58
CA THR A 109 8.37 -6.80 -14.69
C THR A 109 9.64 -7.07 -15.47
N PHE A 110 10.48 -7.97 -14.95
CA PHE A 110 11.73 -8.38 -15.56
C PHE A 110 11.71 -9.87 -15.88
N GLU A 111 12.42 -10.22 -16.94
CA GLU A 111 12.68 -11.59 -17.38
C GLU A 111 14.17 -11.77 -17.68
N PRO A 112 14.69 -13.02 -17.68
CA PRO A 112 16.07 -13.28 -18.11
C PRO A 112 16.30 -12.80 -19.54
N GLY A 113 17.42 -12.14 -19.76
CA GLY A 113 17.95 -11.76 -21.05
C GLY A 113 19.30 -12.42 -21.30
N LYS A 114 19.95 -12.08 -22.42
CA LYS A 114 21.25 -12.64 -22.77
C LYS A 114 22.35 -12.23 -21.77
N ASP A 115 22.29 -10.99 -21.28
CA ASP A 115 23.31 -10.39 -20.43
C ASP A 115 22.79 -10.07 -19.02
N GLY A 116 21.80 -10.82 -18.52
CA GLY A 116 21.16 -10.62 -17.23
C GLY A 116 19.67 -10.34 -17.35
N TRP A 117 19.11 -9.58 -16.41
CA TRP A 117 17.70 -9.22 -16.42
C TRP A 117 17.41 -8.12 -17.45
N LYS A 118 16.24 -8.19 -18.10
CA LYS A 118 15.71 -7.14 -19.00
C LYS A 118 14.27 -6.81 -18.64
N VAL A 119 13.85 -5.58 -18.92
CA VAL A 119 12.47 -5.14 -18.72
C VAL A 119 11.55 -5.82 -19.73
N ALA A 120 10.61 -6.61 -19.24
CA ALA A 120 9.54 -7.23 -20.04
C ALA A 120 8.30 -6.32 -20.10
N LYS A 121 8.00 -5.60 -18.99
CA LYS A 121 6.81 -4.71 -18.93
C LYS A 121 7.05 -3.54 -17.98
N ARG A 122 6.47 -2.39 -18.33
CA ARG A 122 6.42 -1.17 -17.51
C ARG A 122 4.96 -0.82 -17.21
N GLN A 123 4.70 -0.43 -15.97
CA GLN A 123 3.43 0.11 -15.51
C GLN A 123 3.72 1.40 -14.75
N GLU A 124 3.59 2.54 -15.41
CA GLU A 124 4.08 3.87 -14.96
C GLU A 124 2.96 4.92 -15.03
N PRO A 125 2.18 5.11 -13.98
CA PRO A 125 1.91 4.23 -12.84
C PRO A 125 0.81 3.20 -13.16
N PHE A 126 0.68 2.16 -12.33
CA PHE A 126 -0.48 1.26 -12.37
C PHE A 126 -1.66 1.80 -11.55
N ALA A 127 -1.40 2.62 -10.53
CA ALA A 127 -2.39 3.30 -9.71
C ALA A 127 -1.83 4.61 -9.14
N LEU A 128 -2.73 5.53 -8.79
CA LEU A 128 -2.43 6.72 -8.00
C LEU A 128 -3.07 6.56 -6.62
N GLN A 129 -2.28 6.55 -5.55
CA GLN A 129 -2.73 6.40 -4.17
C GLN A 129 -1.84 7.24 -3.25
N GLY A 130 -2.38 7.67 -2.12
CA GLY A 130 -1.59 8.39 -1.14
C GLY A 130 -1.89 9.87 -1.04
N PHE A 131 -1.09 10.54 -0.23
CA PHE A 131 -1.12 11.99 0.02
C PHE A 131 0.30 12.54 -0.03
N GLU A 132 0.44 13.79 -0.42
CA GLU A 132 1.73 14.49 -0.52
C GLU A 132 2.79 13.72 -1.30
N GLY A 133 2.36 13.00 -2.35
CA GLY A 133 3.24 12.16 -3.15
C GLY A 133 3.77 10.92 -2.42
N ARG A 134 3.17 10.50 -1.30
CA ARG A 134 3.65 9.41 -0.45
C ARG A 134 2.65 8.26 -0.36
N ALA A 135 3.16 7.04 -0.44
CA ALA A 135 2.48 5.79 -0.10
C ALA A 135 3.51 4.76 0.33
N GLN A 136 3.14 3.87 1.24
CA GLN A 136 3.94 2.70 1.60
C GLN A 136 3.51 1.53 0.74
N VAL A 137 4.48 0.74 0.28
CA VAL A 137 4.26 -0.40 -0.59
C VAL A 137 5.00 -1.60 -0.03
N ALA A 138 4.30 -2.71 0.16
CA ALA A 138 4.88 -3.95 0.66
C ALA A 138 4.29 -5.17 -0.06
N PRO A 139 5.08 -6.21 -0.36
CA PRO A 139 4.55 -7.47 -0.85
C PRO A 139 3.88 -8.24 0.28
N VAL A 140 2.82 -8.97 -0.05
CA VAL A 140 2.07 -9.83 0.87
C VAL A 140 1.76 -11.15 0.20
N ALA A 141 2.02 -12.27 0.89
CA ALA A 141 1.55 -13.57 0.48
C ALA A 141 0.08 -13.75 0.89
N LEU A 142 -0.81 -13.97 -0.07
CA LEU A 142 -2.20 -14.32 0.18
C LEU A 142 -2.37 -15.83 0.33
N SER A 143 -1.48 -16.62 -0.30
CA SER A 143 -1.35 -18.07 -0.16
C SER A 143 0.06 -18.47 -0.59
N ALA A 144 0.38 -19.76 -0.54
CA ALA A 144 1.67 -20.28 -1.01
C ALA A 144 1.94 -19.98 -2.51
N ALA A 145 0.88 -19.79 -3.30
CA ALA A 145 0.97 -19.57 -4.76
C ALA A 145 0.44 -18.20 -5.22
N SER A 146 0.01 -17.34 -4.29
CA SER A 146 -0.66 -16.08 -4.64
C SER A 146 -0.08 -14.93 -3.83
N HIS A 147 0.39 -13.91 -4.52
CA HIS A 147 0.96 -12.71 -3.95
C HIS A 147 0.10 -11.49 -4.25
N ALA A 148 0.17 -10.51 -3.36
CA ALA A 148 -0.41 -9.19 -3.55
C ALA A 148 0.60 -8.10 -3.19
N VAL A 149 0.30 -6.89 -3.63
CA VAL A 149 0.94 -5.67 -3.16
C VAL A 149 -0.01 -5.00 -2.19
N GLN A 150 0.40 -4.83 -0.94
CA GLN A 150 -0.26 -3.95 0.01
C GLN A 150 0.24 -2.54 -0.22
N VAL A 151 -0.68 -1.61 -0.31
CA VAL A 151 -0.42 -0.18 -0.35
C VAL A 151 -1.13 0.45 0.83
N THR A 152 -0.40 1.22 1.64
CA THR A 152 -0.97 1.96 2.77
C THR A 152 -0.62 3.43 2.67
N TRP A 153 -1.58 4.28 3.01
CA TRP A 153 -1.40 5.72 3.09
C TRP A 153 -2.34 6.31 4.11
N GLY A 154 -1.95 7.44 4.68
CA GLY A 154 -2.75 8.17 5.64
C GLY A 154 -2.75 9.66 5.37
N SER A 155 -3.79 10.33 5.82
CA SER A 155 -3.95 11.77 5.77
C SER A 155 -4.68 12.28 6.99
N CYS A 156 -4.32 13.49 7.40
CA CYS A 156 -5.07 14.26 8.39
C CYS A 156 -5.52 15.57 7.74
N TRP A 157 -6.82 15.81 7.74
CA TRP A 157 -7.40 17.05 7.25
C TRP A 157 -8.35 17.62 8.27
N GLN A 158 -8.12 18.88 8.67
CA GLN A 158 -8.93 19.56 9.71
C GLN A 158 -9.13 18.68 10.97
N GLY A 159 -8.07 17.97 11.40
CA GLY A 159 -8.09 17.11 12.58
C GLY A 159 -8.77 15.76 12.40
N HIS A 160 -9.32 15.46 11.23
CA HIS A 160 -9.78 14.12 10.86
C HIS A 160 -8.65 13.36 10.21
N CYS A 161 -8.16 12.33 10.87
CA CYS A 161 -7.10 11.48 10.36
C CYS A 161 -7.67 10.15 9.88
N VAL A 162 -7.20 9.67 8.74
CA VAL A 162 -7.59 8.38 8.19
C VAL A 162 -6.37 7.68 7.57
N ASP A 163 -6.19 6.40 7.88
CA ASP A 163 -5.30 5.52 7.14
C ASP A 163 -6.12 4.56 6.30
N VAL A 164 -5.70 4.39 5.07
CA VAL A 164 -6.33 3.52 4.08
C VAL A 164 -5.33 2.47 3.63
N PHE A 165 -5.81 1.28 3.35
CA PHE A 165 -5.01 0.28 2.67
C PHE A 165 -5.72 -0.27 1.44
N ALA A 166 -4.93 -0.69 0.46
CA ALA A 166 -5.38 -1.40 -0.72
C ALA A 166 -4.52 -2.63 -0.93
N LEU A 167 -5.12 -3.69 -1.47
CA LEU A 167 -4.42 -4.88 -1.97
C LEU A 167 -4.56 -4.94 -3.48
N TYR A 168 -3.44 -5.17 -4.18
CA TYR A 168 -3.41 -5.36 -5.62
C TYR A 168 -2.81 -6.73 -5.95
N ALA A 169 -3.45 -7.50 -6.81
CA ALA A 169 -2.87 -8.75 -7.28
C ALA A 169 -1.58 -8.51 -8.06
N ILE A 170 -0.56 -9.32 -7.80
CA ILE A 170 0.71 -9.32 -8.53
C ILE A 170 0.97 -10.71 -9.10
N GLY A 171 1.47 -10.79 -10.31
CA GLY A 171 1.79 -12.03 -11.00
C GLY A 171 2.78 -11.82 -12.14
N VAL A 172 2.94 -12.82 -13.00
CA VAL A 172 3.90 -12.81 -14.12
C VAL A 172 3.69 -11.65 -15.10
N ASP A 173 2.47 -11.13 -15.18
CA ASP A 173 2.12 -9.98 -16.02
C ASP A 173 2.23 -8.64 -15.27
N GLY A 174 2.84 -8.61 -14.09
CA GLY A 174 2.94 -7.44 -13.23
C GLY A 174 1.75 -7.27 -12.29
N VAL A 175 1.40 -6.03 -11.96
CA VAL A 175 0.35 -5.68 -11.00
C VAL A 175 -0.97 -5.40 -11.71
N LYS A 176 -2.08 -5.92 -11.19
CA LYS A 176 -3.43 -5.57 -11.68
C LYS A 176 -3.78 -4.14 -11.24
N THR A 177 -4.39 -3.37 -12.14
CA THR A 177 -4.72 -1.96 -11.88
C THR A 177 -5.92 -1.74 -10.97
N GLN A 178 -6.82 -2.75 -10.89
CA GLN A 178 -7.94 -2.73 -9.96
C GLN A 178 -7.54 -3.38 -8.64
N PRO A 179 -7.80 -2.74 -7.50
CA PRO A 179 -7.50 -3.33 -6.20
C PRO A 179 -8.41 -4.53 -5.93
N LEU A 180 -7.82 -5.57 -5.32
CA LEU A 180 -8.56 -6.70 -4.75
C LEU A 180 -9.41 -6.26 -3.56
N LEU A 181 -8.94 -5.28 -2.81
CA LEU A 181 -9.58 -4.71 -1.63
C LEU A 181 -9.09 -3.28 -1.44
N LEU A 182 -10.00 -2.41 -1.01
CA LEU A 182 -9.71 -1.03 -0.56
C LEU A 182 -10.54 -0.76 0.69
N GLN A 183 -9.88 -0.41 1.81
CA GLN A 183 -10.54 -0.18 3.10
C GLN A 183 -9.83 0.88 3.92
N LYS A 184 -10.59 1.62 4.73
CA LYS A 184 -10.03 2.38 5.85
C LYS A 184 -9.60 1.41 6.94
N ILE A 185 -8.39 1.59 7.50
CA ILE A 185 -7.87 0.75 8.59
C ILE A 185 -7.53 1.53 9.85
N LYS A 186 -7.52 2.85 9.79
CA LYS A 186 -7.40 3.71 10.96
C LYS A 186 -8.22 4.95 10.75
N GLY A 187 -8.80 5.46 11.81
CA GLY A 187 -9.50 6.73 11.79
C GLY A 187 -9.59 7.34 13.17
N ASN A 188 -9.33 8.64 13.26
CA ASN A 188 -9.60 9.41 14.46
C ASN A 188 -9.91 10.86 14.12
N ASN A 189 -10.66 11.52 15.00
CA ASN A 189 -10.95 12.94 14.91
C ASN A 189 -10.60 13.71 16.18
N VAL A 190 -9.71 13.14 16.98
CA VAL A 190 -9.32 13.68 18.28
C VAL A 190 -8.58 15.02 18.14
N TYR A 191 -7.82 15.18 17.04
CA TYR A 191 -7.05 16.40 16.80
C TYR A 191 -7.90 17.65 16.55
N SER A 192 -9.10 17.50 15.99
CA SER A 192 -10.03 18.62 15.79
C SER A 192 -10.99 18.82 16.95
N ARG A 193 -10.94 17.95 17.96
CA ARG A 193 -11.94 17.88 19.02
C ARG A 193 -11.29 17.59 20.36
N PRO A 194 -10.84 18.64 21.11
CA PRO A 194 -10.24 18.47 22.43
C PRO A 194 -11.12 17.66 23.40
N ASP A 195 -12.45 17.82 23.35
CA ASP A 195 -13.40 17.07 24.15
C ASP A 195 -13.37 15.55 23.89
N CYS A 196 -12.89 15.13 22.73
CA CYS A 196 -12.76 13.71 22.40
C CYS A 196 -11.64 13.01 23.17
N VAL A 197 -10.58 13.71 23.55
CA VAL A 197 -9.48 13.14 24.36
C VAL A 197 -10.03 12.62 25.69
N ASP A 198 -10.78 13.45 26.41
CA ASP A 198 -11.35 13.07 27.70
C ASP A 198 -12.42 11.99 27.54
N ARG A 199 -13.25 12.09 26.51
CA ARG A 199 -14.36 11.14 26.25
C ARG A 199 -13.86 9.74 25.86
N LEU A 200 -12.75 9.64 25.13
CA LEU A 200 -12.20 8.38 24.64
C LEU A 200 -11.05 7.85 25.50
N GLY A 201 -10.44 8.68 26.36
CA GLY A 201 -9.22 8.36 27.11
C GLY A 201 -9.33 7.14 28.02
N GLY A 202 -10.53 6.82 28.52
CA GLY A 202 -10.78 5.61 29.29
C GLY A 202 -10.75 4.30 28.45
N PHE A 203 -10.74 4.39 27.14
CA PHE A 203 -10.81 3.25 26.22
C PHE A 203 -9.57 3.12 25.32
N VAL A 204 -8.94 4.23 24.97
CA VAL A 204 -7.80 4.32 24.04
C VAL A 204 -6.65 5.00 24.71
N GLN A 205 -5.51 4.31 24.80
CA GLN A 205 -4.27 4.87 25.38
C GLN A 205 -3.50 5.68 24.33
N GLY A 206 -2.74 6.67 24.81
CA GLY A 206 -1.82 7.44 23.97
C GLY A 206 -2.49 8.40 22.99
N LEU A 207 -3.75 8.78 23.24
CA LEU A 207 -4.38 9.87 22.52
C LEU A 207 -3.59 11.16 22.77
N GLN A 208 -3.11 11.77 21.70
CA GLN A 208 -2.47 13.09 21.80
C GLN A 208 -3.54 14.15 22.02
N PRO A 209 -3.28 15.15 22.86
CA PRO A 209 -4.17 16.31 22.96
C PRO A 209 -4.33 16.96 21.57
N ALA A 210 -5.46 17.60 21.38
CA ALA A 210 -5.67 18.41 20.18
C ALA A 210 -4.53 19.42 20.00
N ASP A 211 -4.19 19.71 18.76
CA ASP A 211 -3.26 20.78 18.44
C ASP A 211 -3.76 22.07 19.12
N PRO A 212 -2.92 22.79 19.89
CA PRO A 212 -3.31 24.05 20.52
C PRO A 212 -3.93 25.06 19.54
N ALA A 213 -3.58 25.01 18.28
CA ALA A 213 -4.19 25.84 17.24
C ALA A 213 -5.69 25.63 17.07
N TYR A 214 -6.22 24.45 17.45
CA TYR A 214 -7.65 24.10 17.37
C TYR A 214 -8.34 24.08 18.76
N ALA A 215 -7.58 24.29 19.85
CA ALA A 215 -8.11 24.16 21.21
C ALA A 215 -9.19 25.21 21.55
N ASP A 216 -9.17 26.36 20.88
CA ASP A 216 -10.10 27.46 21.11
C ASP A 216 -11.31 27.46 20.16
N GLU A 217 -11.35 26.56 19.16
CA GLU A 217 -12.51 26.45 18.31
C GLU A 217 -13.68 25.79 19.05
N LYS A 218 -14.79 26.50 19.16
CA LYS A 218 -16.07 25.94 19.61
C LYS A 218 -16.59 24.95 18.57
N VAL A 219 -16.03 23.74 18.58
CA VAL A 219 -16.50 22.66 17.71
C VAL A 219 -17.88 22.20 18.19
N PRO A 220 -18.92 22.18 17.33
CA PRO A 220 -20.23 21.69 17.73
C PRO A 220 -20.16 20.28 18.30
N PRO A 221 -21.02 19.92 19.27
CA PRO A 221 -21.07 18.56 19.79
C PRO A 221 -21.22 17.55 18.65
N GLY A 222 -20.40 16.53 18.64
CA GLY A 222 -20.39 15.58 17.55
C GLY A 222 -19.81 14.23 17.95
N GLN A 223 -19.65 13.38 16.99
CA GLN A 223 -19.08 12.06 17.15
C GLN A 223 -17.59 12.16 17.46
N CYS A 224 -17.14 11.45 18.50
CA CYS A 224 -15.72 11.18 18.73
C CYS A 224 -15.38 9.76 18.31
N TYR A 225 -14.25 9.56 17.68
CA TYR A 225 -13.75 8.22 17.39
C TYR A 225 -12.24 8.16 17.32
N ALA A 226 -11.70 7.03 17.77
CA ALA A 226 -10.32 6.62 17.56
C ALA A 226 -10.31 5.11 17.39
N ILE A 227 -10.15 4.64 16.16
CA ILE A 227 -10.33 3.26 15.75
C ILE A 227 -9.12 2.84 14.93
N GLU A 228 -8.58 1.66 15.22
CA GLU A 228 -7.49 1.03 14.48
C GLU A 228 -7.91 -0.36 14.03
N GLY A 229 -7.65 -0.69 12.77
CA GLY A 229 -7.89 -1.98 12.15
C GLY A 229 -6.60 -2.71 11.83
N ARG A 230 -6.64 -4.03 11.99
CA ARG A 230 -5.60 -4.96 11.53
C ARG A 230 -6.25 -5.99 10.63
N TRP A 231 -5.52 -6.45 9.65
CA TRP A 231 -6.03 -7.45 8.74
C TRP A 231 -5.18 -8.72 8.76
N ASP A 232 -5.86 -9.84 8.53
CA ASP A 232 -5.27 -11.16 8.46
C ASP A 232 -5.84 -11.95 7.31
N VAL A 233 -5.00 -12.76 6.65
CA VAL A 233 -5.47 -13.80 5.72
C VAL A 233 -5.96 -14.97 6.55
N THR A 234 -7.26 -15.25 6.50
CA THR A 234 -7.90 -16.27 7.32
C THR A 234 -8.21 -17.57 6.56
N GLY A 235 -7.78 -17.66 5.30
CA GLY A 235 -7.94 -18.83 4.44
C GLY A 235 -7.57 -18.50 3.00
N ALA A 236 -7.55 -19.51 2.12
CA ALA A 236 -7.14 -19.36 0.72
C ALA A 236 -7.90 -18.28 -0.04
N ASN A 237 -9.16 -17.99 0.36
CA ASN A 237 -10.03 -17.03 -0.29
C ASN A 237 -10.74 -16.12 0.71
N ALA A 238 -10.22 -15.99 1.93
CA ALA A 238 -10.84 -15.25 3.00
C ALA A 238 -9.85 -14.28 3.67
N LEU A 239 -10.35 -13.10 4.01
CA LEU A 239 -9.61 -12.05 4.70
C LEU A 239 -10.50 -11.51 5.81
N THR A 240 -9.89 -11.17 6.95
CA THR A 240 -10.59 -10.55 8.07
C THR A 240 -9.90 -9.25 8.46
N LEU A 241 -10.67 -8.17 8.58
CA LEU A 241 -10.29 -6.93 9.26
C LEU A 241 -10.84 -6.96 10.68
N ARG A 242 -9.98 -6.77 11.68
CA ARG A 242 -10.36 -6.63 13.09
C ARG A 242 -10.13 -5.19 13.52
N PHE A 243 -11.18 -4.56 14.04
CA PHE A 243 -11.16 -3.18 14.47
C PHE A 243 -11.24 -3.11 16.00
N THR A 244 -10.35 -2.31 16.58
CA THR A 244 -10.34 -2.00 18.01
C THR A 244 -10.28 -0.49 18.23
N GLY A 245 -10.72 -0.04 19.39
CA GLY A 245 -10.70 1.37 19.73
C GLY A 245 -11.94 1.81 20.48
N ALA A 246 -12.33 3.04 20.27
CA ALA A 246 -13.53 3.60 20.89
C ALA A 246 -14.24 4.60 19.96
N MET A 247 -15.52 4.75 20.13
CA MET A 247 -16.33 5.77 19.49
C MET A 247 -17.47 6.22 20.38
N SER A 248 -17.90 7.47 20.22
CA SER A 248 -19.17 7.97 20.75
C SER A 248 -20.05 8.43 19.60
N LYS A 249 -21.35 8.23 19.71
CA LYS A 249 -22.29 8.80 18.73
C LYS A 249 -22.58 10.27 19.08
N ALA A 250 -22.93 11.07 18.08
CA ALA A 250 -23.54 12.37 18.34
C ALA A 250 -24.88 12.14 19.08
N GLY A 251 -25.00 12.65 20.29
CA GLY A 251 -26.26 12.64 21.05
C GLY A 251 -27.00 13.95 20.87
N LYS A 252 -28.29 13.98 21.25
CA LYS A 252 -29.10 15.21 21.23
C LYS A 252 -28.45 16.33 22.06
N ASP A 253 -27.73 15.97 23.12
CA ASP A 253 -27.05 16.87 24.05
C ASP A 253 -25.52 16.87 23.86
N GLY A 254 -25.02 16.33 22.78
CA GLY A 254 -23.58 16.25 22.48
C GLY A 254 -22.77 15.26 23.32
N ASN A 255 -23.36 14.62 24.32
CA ASN A 255 -22.68 13.84 25.36
C ASN A 255 -23.02 12.35 25.35
N SER A 256 -23.11 11.71 24.19
CA SER A 256 -23.20 10.24 24.19
C SER A 256 -21.96 9.61 24.81
N PRO A 257 -22.11 8.64 25.73
CA PRO A 257 -20.96 7.95 26.30
C PRO A 257 -20.16 7.24 25.23
N ALA A 258 -18.83 7.20 25.40
CA ALA A 258 -17.99 6.42 24.54
C ALA A 258 -18.25 4.92 24.73
N GLN A 259 -18.11 4.17 23.67
CA GLN A 259 -18.24 2.72 23.63
C GLN A 259 -16.99 2.12 23.02
N ARG A 260 -16.59 0.96 23.53
CA ARG A 260 -15.50 0.19 22.95
C ARG A 260 -15.92 -0.31 21.57
N VAL A 261 -15.00 -0.19 20.62
CA VAL A 261 -15.07 -0.88 19.33
C VAL A 261 -14.21 -2.14 19.43
N ASP A 262 -14.82 -3.29 19.20
CA ASP A 262 -14.16 -4.59 19.08
C ASP A 262 -15.02 -5.42 18.13
N GLN A 263 -14.74 -5.29 16.84
CA GLN A 263 -15.52 -5.95 15.82
C GLN A 263 -14.66 -6.40 14.64
N ALA A 264 -15.17 -7.36 13.89
CA ALA A 264 -14.52 -7.88 12.70
C ALA A 264 -15.40 -7.72 11.46
N MET A 265 -14.76 -7.40 10.36
CA MET A 265 -15.35 -7.43 9.02
C MET A 265 -14.67 -8.54 8.23
N LYS A 266 -15.44 -9.48 7.70
CA LYS A 266 -14.94 -10.62 6.94
C LYS A 266 -15.21 -10.41 5.46
N PHE A 267 -14.26 -10.86 4.66
CA PHE A 267 -14.32 -10.80 3.21
C PHE A 267 -14.10 -12.18 2.60
N GLU A 268 -14.76 -12.43 1.49
CA GLU A 268 -14.56 -13.58 0.65
C GLU A 268 -14.12 -13.16 -0.75
N PHE A 269 -13.23 -13.95 -1.35
CA PHE A 269 -12.76 -13.69 -2.70
C PHE A 269 -13.78 -14.20 -3.72
N ARG A 270 -14.42 -13.25 -4.43
CA ARG A 270 -15.42 -13.55 -5.47
C ARG A 270 -15.25 -12.60 -6.65
N GLY A 271 -15.32 -13.13 -7.86
CA GLY A 271 -15.24 -12.31 -9.09
C GLY A 271 -13.95 -11.49 -9.22
N GLY A 272 -12.82 -12.03 -8.73
CA GLY A 272 -11.52 -11.37 -8.85
C GLY A 272 -11.22 -10.30 -7.79
N ARG A 273 -12.04 -10.18 -6.73
CA ARG A 273 -11.86 -9.22 -5.62
C ARG A 273 -12.40 -9.76 -4.31
N TYR A 274 -11.96 -9.16 -3.20
CA TYR A 274 -12.54 -9.41 -1.89
C TYR A 274 -13.83 -8.60 -1.73
N VAL A 275 -14.93 -9.30 -1.44
CA VAL A 275 -16.24 -8.69 -1.17
C VAL A 275 -16.65 -8.94 0.28
N PRO A 276 -17.34 -7.99 0.93
CA PRO A 276 -17.85 -8.19 2.29
C PRO A 276 -18.72 -9.42 2.39
N ALA A 277 -18.43 -10.31 3.35
CA ALA A 277 -19.23 -11.48 3.70
C ALA A 277 -20.02 -11.26 5.01
N SER A 278 -19.42 -10.57 5.98
CA SER A 278 -20.10 -10.20 7.23
C SER A 278 -19.38 -9.03 7.92
N GLY A 279 -20.11 -8.35 8.81
CA GLY A 279 -19.62 -7.18 9.54
C GLY A 279 -19.59 -5.92 8.68
N SER A 280 -19.14 -4.82 9.28
CA SER A 280 -18.99 -3.53 8.63
C SER A 280 -17.76 -2.81 9.15
N ASN A 281 -17.21 -1.87 8.36
CA ASN A 281 -16.15 -1.00 8.80
C ASN A 281 -16.71 0.06 9.76
N PRO A 282 -16.24 0.15 11.02
CA PRO A 282 -16.73 1.10 11.99
C PRO A 282 -16.19 2.52 11.83
N ILE A 283 -15.17 2.72 10.98
CA ILE A 283 -14.55 4.02 10.77
C ILE A 283 -15.51 4.89 9.95
N PRO A 284 -15.98 6.03 10.49
CA PRO A 284 -16.92 6.90 9.81
C PRO A 284 -16.39 7.40 8.45
N ASP A 285 -17.32 7.73 7.57
CA ASP A 285 -17.03 8.54 6.40
C ASP A 285 -16.90 10.00 6.84
N ALA A 286 -15.73 10.59 6.58
CA ALA A 286 -15.45 12.00 6.87
C ALA A 286 -16.02 12.90 5.80
#